data_07a2f0ae652e78882b9bb7d35c9e858b
#
_entry.id   07a2f0ae652e78882b9bb7d35c9e858b
#
_cell.length_a   1.000
_cell.length_b   1.000
_cell.length_c   1.000
_cell.angle_alpha   90.00
_cell.angle_beta   90.00
_cell.angle_gamma   90.00
#
_symmetry.space_group_name_H-M   'P 1'
#
loop_
_entity.id
_entity.type
_entity.pdbx_description
1 polymer ?
#
loop_
_entity_poly.entity_id
_entity_poly.type
_entity_poly.pdbx_seq_one_letter_code
_entity_poly.pdbx_strand_id
1 'polypeptide(L)'
;LTACRMPSDGKRDADNSDVTQSQTQSYEAKDITVAALKGPTAIGMVKLMEDSKEKKTANNYDFKIAASADEFSSLLIKGDVQIAALPCNAAATLYNKSNGKIKVLGINTLGVLYIVEKGNTVQNVADLKGKTIYTTGKGTTPEYTLKYLLKKAGLDAEKDVNIEFKSEASEAAAMLASSDSGAVAM
;
A
#
# COMPACT_ATOMS: atom_id res chain seq x y z
N LEU A 1 -54.93 11.69 -6.70
CA LEU A 1 -56.32 11.45 -6.29
C LEU A 1 -56.60 9.95 -6.27
N THR A 2 -56.54 9.28 -5.12
CA THR A 2 -57.55 8.38 -4.62
C THR A 2 -57.05 7.84 -3.26
N ALA A 3 -57.73 8.31 -2.22
CA ALA A 3 -57.60 7.81 -0.86
C ALA A 3 -58.24 6.42 -0.76
N CYS A 4 -57.60 5.50 -0.08
CA CYS A 4 -58.28 4.31 0.44
C CYS A 4 -58.18 4.26 1.98
N ARG A 5 -59.39 4.24 2.52
CA ARG A 5 -59.84 4.32 3.89
C ARG A 5 -59.55 3.03 4.64
N MET A 6 -59.06 3.13 5.88
CA MET A 6 -58.98 2.03 6.85
C MET A 6 -60.37 1.67 7.37
N PRO A 7 -60.58 0.40 7.70
CA PRO A 7 -61.57 0.00 8.73
C PRO A 7 -60.86 -0.25 10.07
N SER A 8 -61.49 0.27 11.12
CA SER A 8 -61.20 0.03 12.52
C SER A 8 -61.82 -1.28 13.00
N ASP A 9 -61.26 -1.78 14.09
CA ASP A 9 -61.73 -2.73 15.08
C ASP A 9 -61.23 -4.16 15.01
N GLY A 10 -60.55 -4.50 16.06
CA GLY A 10 -60.20 -5.86 16.45
C GLY A 10 -59.17 -5.90 17.59
N LYS A 11 -59.67 -5.81 18.83
CA LYS A 11 -58.90 -6.18 20.02
C LYS A 11 -58.23 -7.53 19.79
N ARG A 12 -56.93 -7.57 20.02
CA ARG A 12 -56.22 -8.81 20.35
C ARG A 12 -55.24 -8.57 21.48
N ASP A 13 -55.38 -9.51 22.39
CA ASP A 13 -54.72 -9.63 23.67
C ASP A 13 -53.20 -9.54 23.57
N ALA A 14 -52.66 -9.01 24.63
CA ALA A 14 -51.25 -9.07 24.93
C ALA A 14 -50.82 -10.55 25.06
N ASP A 15 -50.01 -11.02 24.16
CA ASP A 15 -49.11 -12.12 24.46
C ASP A 15 -47.67 -11.60 24.29
N ASN A 16 -47.00 -11.81 25.37
CA ASN A 16 -45.69 -11.34 25.74
C ASN A 16 -44.63 -12.28 25.11
N SER A 17 -43.45 -11.73 24.91
CA SER A 17 -42.23 -12.51 24.78
C SER A 17 -41.90 -13.08 23.39
N ASP A 18 -41.22 -12.26 22.62
CA ASP A 18 -39.94 -12.71 22.10
C ASP A 18 -38.97 -11.52 21.99
N VAL A 19 -38.35 -11.17 23.11
CA VAL A 19 -37.15 -10.37 23.12
C VAL A 19 -36.06 -11.27 22.53
N THR A 20 -35.90 -11.16 21.22
CA THR A 20 -34.70 -11.66 20.53
C THR A 20 -33.52 -11.00 21.23
N GLN A 21 -32.94 -11.69 22.19
CA GLN A 21 -31.61 -11.38 22.70
C GLN A 21 -30.67 -11.42 21.53
N SER A 22 -30.40 -10.24 20.97
CA SER A 22 -29.19 -10.00 20.21
C SER A 22 -28.03 -10.43 21.11
N GLN A 23 -27.55 -11.64 20.91
CA GLN A 23 -26.28 -12.06 21.49
C GLN A 23 -25.21 -11.07 20.93
N THR A 24 -24.90 -10.09 21.72
CA THR A 24 -23.71 -9.27 21.55
C THR A 24 -22.55 -10.23 21.75
N GLN A 25 -22.12 -10.86 20.67
CA GLN A 25 -20.91 -11.67 20.65
C GLN A 25 -19.78 -10.72 21.05
N SER A 26 -19.27 -10.87 22.28
CA SER A 26 -18.17 -10.06 22.78
C SER A 26 -16.99 -10.26 21.84
N TYR A 27 -16.55 -9.17 21.18
CA TYR A 27 -15.39 -9.21 20.32
C TYR A 27 -14.15 -9.45 21.17
N GLU A 28 -13.42 -10.53 20.89
CA GLU A 28 -12.15 -10.83 21.53
C GLU A 28 -11.01 -10.23 20.71
N ALA A 29 -10.23 -9.36 21.34
CA ALA A 29 -9.09 -8.71 20.70
C ALA A 29 -8.02 -9.75 20.31
N LYS A 30 -7.48 -9.63 19.10
CA LYS A 30 -6.44 -10.51 18.56
C LYS A 30 -5.12 -9.78 18.47
N ASP A 31 -4.04 -10.53 18.66
CA ASP A 31 -2.69 -10.07 18.40
C ASP A 31 -2.37 -10.24 16.92
N ILE A 32 -2.03 -9.14 16.24
CA ILE A 32 -1.83 -9.11 14.79
C ILE A 32 -0.48 -8.45 14.50
N THR A 33 0.42 -9.17 13.86
CA THR A 33 1.67 -8.62 13.34
C THR A 33 1.44 -8.04 11.96
N VAL A 34 1.80 -6.77 11.78
CA VAL A 34 1.65 -6.01 10.55
C VAL A 34 3.03 -5.61 10.04
N ALA A 35 3.37 -6.01 8.82
CA ALA A 35 4.60 -5.58 8.16
C ALA A 35 4.32 -4.49 7.12
N ALA A 36 5.24 -3.54 6.97
CA ALA A 36 5.16 -2.52 5.93
C ALA A 36 6.55 -2.14 5.45
N LEU A 37 6.63 -1.67 4.20
CA LEU A 37 7.85 -1.09 3.67
C LEU A 37 8.01 0.35 4.18
N LYS A 38 9.25 0.71 4.48
CA LYS A 38 9.66 2.08 4.83
C LYS A 38 9.28 3.04 3.70
N GLY A 39 8.69 4.17 4.05
CA GLY A 39 8.24 5.16 3.07
C GLY A 39 6.73 5.17 2.85
N PRO A 40 6.24 5.47 1.62
CA PRO A 40 4.81 5.68 1.34
C PRO A 40 3.91 4.53 1.78
N THR A 41 4.39 3.30 1.67
CA THR A 41 3.67 2.09 2.05
C THR A 41 3.32 2.05 3.55
N ALA A 42 4.28 2.43 4.42
CA ALA A 42 4.05 2.54 5.86
C ALA A 42 3.28 3.83 6.23
N ILE A 43 3.49 4.92 5.49
CA ILE A 43 2.81 6.20 5.74
C ILE A 43 1.28 6.03 5.67
N GLY A 44 0.76 5.22 4.75
CA GLY A 44 -0.66 4.91 4.68
C GLY A 44 -1.26 4.24 5.92
N MET A 45 -0.40 3.74 6.83
CA MET A 45 -0.81 3.04 8.05
C MET A 45 -0.55 3.84 9.34
N VAL A 46 -0.01 5.06 9.25
CA VAL A 46 0.41 5.86 10.42
C VAL A 46 -0.73 6.08 11.42
N LYS A 47 -1.95 6.30 10.93
CA LYS A 47 -3.11 6.47 11.83
C LYS A 47 -3.39 5.20 12.63
N LEU A 48 -3.34 4.04 12.00
CA LEU A 48 -3.51 2.76 12.69
C LEU A 48 -2.38 2.52 13.70
N MET A 49 -1.14 2.88 13.37
CA MET A 49 0.00 2.77 14.27
C MET A 49 -0.19 3.62 15.53
N GLU A 50 -0.65 4.86 15.37
CA GLU A 50 -0.90 5.76 16.50
C GLU A 50 -2.08 5.29 17.35
N ASP A 51 -3.20 4.91 16.72
CA ASP A 51 -4.38 4.40 17.44
C ASP A 51 -4.06 3.11 18.20
N SER A 52 -3.23 2.24 17.62
CA SER A 52 -2.78 1.01 18.31
C SER A 52 -1.93 1.34 19.53
N LYS A 53 -0.98 2.27 19.40
CA LYS A 53 -0.14 2.73 20.52
C LYS A 53 -0.96 3.34 21.65
N GLU A 54 -2.04 4.06 21.30
CA GLU A 54 -2.98 4.66 22.24
C GLU A 54 -4.05 3.68 22.75
N LYS A 55 -4.00 2.40 22.35
CA LYS A 55 -4.98 1.36 22.69
C LYS A 55 -6.42 1.71 22.28
N LYS A 56 -6.58 2.41 21.17
CA LYS A 56 -7.87 2.80 20.58
C LYS A 56 -8.37 1.81 19.52
N THR A 57 -7.61 0.77 19.21
CA THR A 57 -7.94 -0.24 18.22
C THR A 57 -8.64 -1.45 18.83
N ALA A 58 -9.47 -2.12 18.05
CA ALA A 58 -10.17 -3.32 18.50
C ALA A 58 -9.23 -4.54 18.68
N ASN A 59 -8.08 -4.54 18.00
CA ASN A 59 -7.04 -5.57 18.12
C ASN A 59 -5.73 -4.97 18.65
N ASN A 60 -4.82 -5.83 19.07
CA ASN A 60 -3.44 -5.46 19.39
C ASN A 60 -2.60 -5.60 18.12
N TYR A 61 -1.91 -4.54 17.71
CA TYR A 61 -1.07 -4.57 16.53
C TYR A 61 0.40 -4.41 16.88
N ASP A 62 1.24 -5.29 16.36
CA ASP A 62 2.71 -5.19 16.35
C ASP A 62 3.18 -4.83 14.94
N PHE A 63 3.90 -3.69 14.79
CA PHE A 63 4.32 -3.18 13.49
C PHE A 63 5.79 -3.44 13.23
N LYS A 64 6.09 -4.06 12.08
CA LYS A 64 7.44 -4.31 11.57
C LYS A 64 7.66 -3.51 10.30
N ILE A 65 8.60 -2.56 10.35
CA ILE A 65 8.97 -1.72 9.20
C ILE A 65 10.28 -2.24 8.62
N ALA A 66 10.26 -2.60 7.34
CA ALA A 66 11.39 -3.18 6.62
C ALA A 66 11.82 -2.30 5.43
N ALA A 67 13.05 -2.46 4.98
CA ALA A 67 13.55 -1.78 3.79
C ALA A 67 13.09 -2.46 2.50
N SER A 68 12.94 -3.79 2.52
CA SER A 68 12.49 -4.58 1.37
C SER A 68 11.41 -5.60 1.73
N ALA A 69 10.60 -6.00 0.72
CA ALA A 69 9.56 -7.01 0.90
C ALA A 69 10.11 -8.40 1.20
N ASP A 70 11.35 -8.69 0.84
CA ASP A 70 11.98 -9.99 1.05
C ASP A 70 12.17 -10.30 2.54
N GLU A 71 12.35 -9.26 3.36
CA GLU A 71 12.54 -9.40 4.81
C GLU A 71 11.32 -10.05 5.52
N PHE A 72 10.12 -9.87 4.99
CA PHE A 72 8.91 -10.44 5.61
C PHE A 72 8.06 -11.35 4.69
N SER A 73 8.45 -11.51 3.42
CA SER A 73 7.70 -12.35 2.48
C SER A 73 7.55 -13.80 2.94
N SER A 74 8.62 -14.38 3.50
CA SER A 74 8.57 -15.74 4.05
C SER A 74 7.71 -15.82 5.32
N LEU A 75 7.74 -14.80 6.17
CA LEU A 75 6.94 -14.71 7.40
C LEU A 75 5.45 -14.57 7.06
N LEU A 76 5.12 -13.82 6.01
CA LEU A 76 3.74 -13.68 5.53
C LEU A 76 3.20 -15.02 4.99
N ILE A 77 4.00 -15.77 4.23
CA ILE A 77 3.59 -17.10 3.71
C ILE A 77 3.40 -18.11 4.85
N LYS A 78 4.22 -18.05 5.90
CA LYS A 78 4.12 -18.91 7.09
C LYS A 78 2.97 -18.52 8.01
N GLY A 79 2.49 -17.27 7.96
CA GLY A 79 1.48 -16.73 8.85
C GLY A 79 2.03 -16.07 10.11
N ASP A 80 3.35 -15.92 10.24
CA ASP A 80 4.00 -15.19 11.34
C ASP A 80 3.78 -13.67 11.24
N VAL A 81 3.50 -13.19 10.03
CA VAL A 81 2.96 -11.87 9.72
C VAL A 81 1.57 -12.06 9.14
N GLN A 82 0.54 -11.47 9.74
CA GLN A 82 -0.85 -11.64 9.32
C GLN A 82 -1.27 -10.61 8.26
N ILE A 83 -0.73 -9.40 8.34
CA ILE A 83 -1.04 -8.31 7.39
C ILE A 83 0.28 -7.71 6.89
N ALA A 84 0.36 -7.45 5.59
CA ALA A 84 1.52 -6.77 5.02
C ALA A 84 1.10 -5.70 4.01
N ALA A 85 1.71 -4.52 4.09
CA ALA A 85 1.63 -3.48 3.08
C ALA A 85 2.87 -3.53 2.19
N LEU A 86 2.67 -3.82 0.90
CA LEU A 86 3.73 -4.05 -0.08
C LEU A 86 3.28 -3.66 -1.50
N PRO A 87 4.20 -3.51 -2.47
CA PRO A 87 3.84 -3.23 -3.85
C PRO A 87 2.89 -4.28 -4.43
N CYS A 88 1.92 -3.85 -5.25
CA CYS A 88 0.86 -4.72 -5.76
C CYS A 88 1.39 -5.88 -6.61
N ASN A 89 2.47 -5.69 -7.37
CA ASN A 89 3.11 -6.76 -8.14
C ASN A 89 3.77 -7.83 -7.23
N ALA A 90 4.35 -7.41 -6.09
CA ALA A 90 4.88 -8.34 -5.10
C ALA A 90 3.73 -9.12 -4.43
N ALA A 91 2.60 -8.48 -4.15
CA ALA A 91 1.41 -9.14 -3.64
C ALA A 91 0.89 -10.22 -4.61
N ALA A 92 0.84 -9.91 -5.91
CA ALA A 92 0.45 -10.89 -6.94
C ALA A 92 1.42 -12.10 -6.99
N THR A 93 2.71 -11.85 -6.89
CA THR A 93 3.72 -12.91 -6.84
C THR A 93 3.55 -13.79 -5.60
N LEU A 94 3.32 -13.20 -4.43
CA LEU A 94 3.12 -13.94 -3.19
C LEU A 94 1.79 -14.71 -3.19
N TYR A 95 0.73 -14.15 -3.76
CA TYR A 95 -0.53 -14.86 -3.98
C TYR A 95 -0.30 -16.17 -4.76
N ASN A 96 0.40 -16.10 -5.89
CA ASN A 96 0.69 -17.26 -6.71
C ASN A 96 1.60 -18.28 -5.97
N LYS A 97 2.66 -17.80 -5.31
CA LYS A 97 3.58 -18.67 -4.54
C LYS A 97 2.92 -19.35 -3.34
N SER A 98 1.89 -18.73 -2.77
CA SER A 98 1.14 -19.28 -1.63
C SER A 98 -0.06 -20.14 -2.04
N ASN A 99 -0.27 -20.38 -3.35
CA ASN A 99 -1.46 -21.06 -3.89
C ASN A 99 -2.78 -20.38 -3.40
N GLY A 100 -2.83 -19.05 -3.43
CA GLY A 100 -4.00 -18.25 -3.09
C GLY A 100 -4.29 -18.13 -1.59
N LYS A 101 -3.38 -18.55 -0.70
CA LYS A 101 -3.57 -18.38 0.75
C LYS A 101 -3.48 -16.94 1.21
N ILE A 102 -2.75 -16.10 0.48
CA ILE A 102 -2.65 -14.66 0.73
C ILE A 102 -3.75 -13.95 -0.06
N LYS A 103 -4.43 -12.98 0.56
CA LYS A 103 -5.49 -12.20 -0.08
C LYS A 103 -5.17 -10.71 -0.03
N VAL A 104 -5.51 -9.99 -1.09
CA VAL A 104 -5.45 -8.53 -1.09
C VAL A 104 -6.70 -7.98 -0.39
N LEU A 105 -6.51 -7.21 0.67
CA LEU A 105 -7.57 -6.60 1.44
C LEU A 105 -7.99 -5.24 0.88
N GLY A 106 -7.05 -4.49 0.31
CA GLY A 106 -7.29 -3.17 -0.24
C GLY A 106 -6.01 -2.51 -0.74
N ILE A 107 -6.16 -1.33 -1.32
CA ILE A 107 -5.06 -0.45 -1.70
C ILE A 107 -4.99 0.66 -0.66
N ASN A 108 -3.86 0.78 0.04
CA ASN A 108 -3.71 1.78 1.10
C ASN A 108 -3.09 3.10 0.63
N THR A 109 -2.40 3.11 -0.52
CA THR A 109 -1.69 4.28 -1.01
C THR A 109 -1.71 4.31 -2.55
N LEU A 110 -2.00 5.46 -3.13
CA LEU A 110 -2.02 5.71 -4.57
C LEU A 110 -1.12 6.90 -4.92
N GLY A 111 -0.54 6.89 -6.15
CA GLY A 111 0.17 8.02 -6.71
C GLY A 111 1.43 8.41 -5.94
N VAL A 112 2.32 7.45 -5.68
CA VAL A 112 3.49 7.62 -4.81
C VAL A 112 4.80 7.87 -5.55
N LEU A 113 4.81 7.81 -6.87
CA LEU A 113 6.03 7.95 -7.67
C LEU A 113 6.08 9.32 -8.34
N TYR A 114 7.21 9.99 -8.19
CA TYR A 114 7.49 11.30 -8.78
C TYR A 114 8.90 11.29 -9.33
N ILE A 115 9.10 11.91 -10.50
CA ILE A 115 10.42 12.18 -11.05
C ILE A 115 10.86 13.56 -10.55
N VAL A 116 11.98 13.60 -9.87
CA VAL A 116 12.54 14.81 -9.25
C VAL A 116 13.92 15.07 -9.84
N GLU A 117 14.19 16.30 -10.21
CA GLU A 117 15.47 16.76 -10.76
C GLU A 117 16.14 17.76 -9.83
N LYS A 118 17.46 17.69 -9.72
CA LYS A 118 18.27 18.76 -9.17
C LYS A 118 18.62 19.73 -10.30
N GLY A 119 17.76 20.72 -10.53
CA GLY A 119 17.87 21.67 -11.64
C GLY A 119 16.53 21.99 -12.27
N ASN A 120 16.52 22.34 -13.54
CA ASN A 120 15.29 22.65 -14.28
C ASN A 120 15.49 22.33 -15.78
N THR A 121 16.06 21.17 -16.10
CA THR A 121 16.31 20.76 -17.49
C THR A 121 15.33 19.69 -17.96
N VAL A 122 14.59 19.06 -17.04
CA VAL A 122 13.60 18.03 -17.34
C VAL A 122 12.20 18.66 -17.26
N GLN A 123 11.56 18.85 -18.40
CA GLN A 123 10.20 19.35 -18.50
C GLN A 123 9.21 18.24 -18.88
N ASN A 124 9.72 17.16 -19.48
CA ASN A 124 8.95 16.00 -19.87
C ASN A 124 9.84 14.73 -19.82
N VAL A 125 9.22 13.55 -19.96
CA VAL A 125 9.95 12.27 -19.85
C VAL A 125 11.02 12.09 -20.94
N ALA A 126 10.84 12.68 -22.11
CA ALA A 126 11.84 12.57 -23.19
C ALA A 126 13.16 13.28 -22.86
N ASP A 127 13.13 14.29 -21.99
CA ASP A 127 14.31 15.03 -21.54
C ASP A 127 15.21 14.20 -20.61
N LEU A 128 14.77 13.00 -20.24
CA LEU A 128 15.57 12.05 -19.46
C LEU A 128 16.67 11.38 -20.30
N LYS A 129 16.67 11.55 -21.62
CA LYS A 129 17.69 10.95 -22.48
C LYS A 129 19.11 11.39 -22.07
N GLY A 130 20.00 10.40 -21.91
CA GLY A 130 21.38 10.58 -21.48
C GLY A 130 21.56 10.85 -19.98
N LYS A 131 20.47 10.90 -19.19
CA LYS A 131 20.57 11.16 -17.76
C LYS A 131 20.77 9.89 -16.93
N THR A 132 21.37 10.06 -15.75
CA THR A 132 21.37 9.05 -14.70
C THR A 132 20.16 9.26 -13.80
N ILE A 133 19.40 8.19 -13.56
CA ILE A 133 18.18 8.18 -12.77
C ILE A 133 18.40 7.29 -11.55
N TYR A 134 18.46 7.89 -10.37
CA TYR A 134 18.52 7.16 -9.10
C TYR A 134 17.14 6.71 -8.69
N THR A 135 16.94 5.42 -8.44
CA THR A 135 15.65 4.87 -8.04
C THR A 135 15.82 3.71 -7.06
N THR A 136 14.70 3.15 -6.60
CA THR A 136 14.68 2.01 -5.70
C THR A 136 13.77 0.91 -6.24
N GLY A 137 13.67 -0.21 -5.53
CA GLY A 137 12.67 -1.22 -5.81
C GLY A 137 12.88 -1.95 -7.13
N LYS A 138 14.11 -2.39 -7.41
CA LYS A 138 14.41 -3.26 -8.55
C LYS A 138 13.49 -4.49 -8.53
N GLY A 139 12.89 -4.84 -9.68
CA GLY A 139 11.91 -5.93 -9.78
C GLY A 139 10.51 -5.58 -9.22
N THR A 140 10.26 -4.32 -8.87
CA THR A 140 8.97 -3.89 -8.29
C THR A 140 8.37 -2.70 -9.06
N THR A 141 7.27 -2.16 -8.55
CA THR A 141 6.48 -1.10 -9.20
C THR A 141 7.31 0.10 -9.67
N PRO A 142 8.29 0.66 -8.91
CA PRO A 142 9.09 1.77 -9.39
C PRO A 142 9.82 1.47 -10.72
N GLU A 143 10.53 0.36 -10.81
CA GLU A 143 11.24 -0.01 -12.03
C GLU A 143 10.29 -0.17 -13.22
N TYR A 144 9.20 -0.91 -13.05
CA TYR A 144 8.27 -1.15 -14.16
C TYR A 144 7.57 0.13 -14.61
N THR A 145 7.24 1.02 -13.68
CA THR A 145 6.65 2.33 -14.00
C THR A 145 7.64 3.19 -14.78
N LEU A 146 8.90 3.29 -14.32
CA LEU A 146 9.93 4.06 -15.02
C LEU A 146 10.14 3.54 -16.43
N LYS A 147 10.34 2.23 -16.61
CA LYS A 147 10.52 1.61 -17.92
C LYS A 147 9.30 1.82 -18.84
N TYR A 148 8.09 1.79 -18.29
CA TYR A 148 6.88 2.09 -19.04
C TYR A 148 6.85 3.55 -19.53
N LEU A 149 7.16 4.51 -18.65
CA LEU A 149 7.18 5.94 -18.99
C LEU A 149 8.23 6.24 -20.04
N LEU A 150 9.45 5.73 -19.89
CA LEU A 150 10.55 5.87 -20.87
C LEU A 150 10.11 5.33 -22.24
N LYS A 151 9.56 4.11 -22.28
CA LYS A 151 9.05 3.52 -23.52
C LYS A 151 7.96 4.37 -24.16
N LYS A 152 7.03 4.94 -23.39
CA LYS A 152 5.98 5.84 -23.90
C LYS A 152 6.54 7.14 -24.46
N ALA A 153 7.67 7.61 -23.95
CA ALA A 153 8.40 8.78 -24.46
C ALA A 153 9.35 8.45 -25.62
N GLY A 154 9.36 7.21 -26.10
CA GLY A 154 10.22 6.77 -27.19
C GLY A 154 11.68 6.49 -26.78
N LEU A 155 11.93 6.33 -25.47
CA LEU A 155 13.26 6.04 -24.93
C LEU A 155 13.42 4.54 -24.61
N ASP A 156 14.60 4.00 -24.87
CA ASP A 156 15.02 2.68 -24.44
C ASP A 156 15.69 2.78 -23.06
N ALA A 157 15.12 2.09 -22.09
CA ALA A 157 15.59 2.13 -20.69
C ALA A 157 17.02 1.56 -20.51
N GLU A 158 17.50 0.73 -21.44
CA GLU A 158 18.83 0.11 -21.36
C GLU A 158 19.89 0.87 -22.17
N LYS A 159 19.49 1.80 -23.07
CA LYS A 159 20.40 2.50 -23.98
C LYS A 159 20.38 4.02 -23.84
N ASP A 160 19.19 4.58 -23.58
CA ASP A 160 18.99 6.03 -23.62
C ASP A 160 19.13 6.70 -22.25
N VAL A 161 19.12 5.91 -21.16
CA VAL A 161 19.29 6.41 -19.78
C VAL A 161 20.18 5.46 -18.99
N ASN A 162 20.75 5.94 -17.87
CA ASN A 162 21.45 5.11 -16.91
C ASN A 162 20.60 4.99 -15.64
N ILE A 163 20.04 3.80 -15.36
CA ILE A 163 19.21 3.58 -14.18
C ILE A 163 20.06 2.96 -13.07
N GLU A 164 20.23 3.68 -11.97
CA GLU A 164 20.95 3.22 -10.78
C GLU A 164 19.98 2.90 -9.65
N PHE A 165 19.91 1.62 -9.29
CA PHE A 165 19.07 1.16 -8.17
C PHE A 165 19.81 1.32 -6.85
N LYS A 166 19.14 1.95 -5.89
CA LYS A 166 19.59 2.10 -4.51
C LYS A 166 18.78 1.20 -3.59
N SER A 167 19.32 0.87 -2.43
CA SER A 167 18.67 0.00 -1.45
C SER A 167 17.45 0.65 -0.81
N GLU A 168 17.53 1.96 -0.55
CA GLU A 168 16.49 2.75 0.10
C GLU A 168 16.25 4.09 -0.61
N ALA A 169 15.04 4.65 -0.44
CA ALA A 169 14.68 5.97 -0.98
C ALA A 169 15.56 7.10 -0.40
N SER A 170 15.99 6.99 0.85
CA SER A 170 16.93 7.92 1.49
C SER A 170 18.28 7.95 0.80
N GLU A 171 18.78 6.81 0.31
CA GLU A 171 20.02 6.72 -0.46
C GLU A 171 19.86 7.39 -1.83
N ALA A 172 18.75 7.12 -2.54
CA ALA A 172 18.47 7.79 -3.81
C ALA A 172 18.37 9.33 -3.65
N ALA A 173 17.74 9.80 -2.59
CA ALA A 173 17.65 11.22 -2.25
C ALA A 173 19.03 11.83 -1.93
N ALA A 174 19.88 11.12 -1.19
CA ALA A 174 21.24 11.55 -0.88
C ALA A 174 22.11 11.64 -2.15
N MET A 175 21.98 10.67 -3.05
CA MET A 175 22.66 10.71 -4.35
C MET A 175 22.20 11.91 -5.18
N LEU A 176 20.91 12.17 -5.26
CA LEU A 176 20.36 13.35 -5.94
C LEU A 176 20.93 14.65 -5.32
N ALA A 177 20.96 14.75 -3.99
CA ALA A 177 21.43 15.95 -3.29
C ALA A 177 22.93 16.21 -3.52
N SER A 178 23.75 15.15 -3.55
CA SER A 178 25.22 15.24 -3.74
C SER A 178 25.65 15.34 -5.20
N SER A 179 24.79 15.00 -6.15
CA SER A 179 25.10 15.05 -7.59
C SER A 179 25.10 16.49 -8.12
N ASP A 180 25.65 16.67 -9.33
CA ASP A 180 25.60 17.94 -10.06
C ASP A 180 24.17 18.25 -10.54
N SER A 181 23.99 19.49 -11.05
CA SER A 181 22.72 19.89 -11.67
C SER A 181 22.37 18.99 -12.85
N GLY A 182 21.11 18.62 -12.96
CA GLY A 182 20.59 17.71 -13.99
C GLY A 182 20.51 16.24 -13.57
N ALA A 183 20.95 15.88 -12.34
CA ALA A 183 20.70 14.57 -11.77
C ALA A 183 19.20 14.37 -11.47
N VAL A 184 18.73 13.14 -11.61
CA VAL A 184 17.30 12.78 -11.51
C VAL A 184 17.13 11.63 -10.51
N ALA A 185 16.04 11.66 -9.77
CA ALA A 185 15.61 10.54 -8.94
C ALA A 185 14.11 10.23 -9.13
N MET A 186 13.70 9.00 -8.87
CA MET A 186 12.31 8.59 -8.88
C MET A 186 12.01 7.62 -7.74
#